data_fc22f403c80086c7145d49a0f20ffc56
#
_entry.id   fc22f403c80086c7145d49a0f20ffc56
#
_cell.length_a   1.000
_cell.length_b   1.000
_cell.length_c   1.000
_cell.angle_alpha   90.00
_cell.angle_beta   90.00
_cell.angle_gamma   90.00
#
_symmetry.space_group_name_H-M   'P 1'
#
loop_
_entity.id
_entity.type
_entity.pdbx_description
1 polymer ?
#
loop_
_entity_poly.entity_id
_entity_poly.type
_entity_poly.pdbx_seq_one_letter_code
_entity_poly.pdbx_strand_id
1 'polypeptide(L)'
;MKKIRIAARGSKLSRIQVRMVEEKLNKLGIETSFVEVKTKADLFQASPLSQLGKGVFEKEVNQAVINGEADIAVHSMKDMLSETPPGLELYAVLKRDPPFDVLISLSYRGLFELESGKVIGTSSMRRKNSIVFYRKDLLVRDLRGNIDTRLRKLFQGEYDAIIVAEASITRLATYDHQYQGINYSKFDPTLLTPEANQGIIAIVGKSNSPLKDLFRKLNDEKTYHEAIAERTALNIIGGGCHSPLGVLFEELDEGEYRGIMTFIDGKKKITVEGIFRGKPEKVGGELGKRLLKEIKDEGIVIET
;
A
#
# COMPACT_ATOMS: atom_id res chain seq x y z
N MET A 1 22.32 -8.66 24.73
CA MET A 1 21.80 -9.24 23.45
C MET A 1 22.33 -8.39 22.31
N LYS A 2 22.59 -9.00 21.13
CA LYS A 2 23.01 -8.26 19.93
C LYS A 2 21.82 -7.43 19.44
N LYS A 3 22.07 -6.15 19.09
CA LYS A 3 21.03 -5.27 18.54
C LYS A 3 20.49 -5.85 17.23
N ILE A 4 19.18 -5.79 17.02
CA ILE A 4 18.55 -6.14 15.74
C ILE A 4 18.72 -4.98 14.76
N ARG A 5 19.33 -5.26 13.61
CA ARG A 5 19.54 -4.29 12.54
C ARG A 5 18.35 -4.32 11.58
N ILE A 6 17.70 -3.16 11.41
CA ILE A 6 16.49 -3.00 10.61
C ILE A 6 16.81 -2.22 9.34
N ALA A 7 16.75 -2.86 8.18
CA ALA A 7 16.90 -2.21 6.90
C ALA A 7 15.57 -1.61 6.43
N ALA A 8 15.60 -0.38 5.96
CA ALA A 8 14.49 0.26 5.27
C ALA A 8 14.97 1.49 4.49
N ARG A 9 14.08 2.07 3.67
CA ARG A 9 14.35 3.32 2.95
C ARG A 9 14.50 4.50 3.90
N GLY A 10 15.27 5.51 3.47
CA GLY A 10 15.51 6.72 4.24
C GLY A 10 14.38 7.76 4.24
N SER A 11 13.26 7.54 3.53
CA SER A 11 12.15 8.48 3.50
C SER A 11 11.51 8.66 4.89
N LYS A 12 10.93 9.84 5.15
CA LYS A 12 10.28 10.15 6.45
C LYS A 12 9.26 9.07 6.84
N LEU A 13 8.38 8.68 5.91
CA LEU A 13 7.36 7.66 6.17
C LEU A 13 7.98 6.30 6.47
N SER A 14 9.02 5.90 5.75
CA SER A 14 9.72 4.63 5.99
C SER A 14 10.39 4.61 7.37
N ARG A 15 11.01 5.69 7.79
CA ARG A 15 11.59 5.84 9.15
C ARG A 15 10.51 5.73 10.25
N ILE A 16 9.31 6.30 10.02
CA ILE A 16 8.17 6.15 10.93
C ILE A 16 7.75 4.68 11.02
N GLN A 17 7.68 3.97 9.89
CA GLN A 17 7.35 2.54 9.88
C GLN A 17 8.38 1.70 10.66
N VAL A 18 9.67 2.01 10.49
CA VAL A 18 10.74 1.38 11.31
C VAL A 18 10.51 1.67 12.79
N ARG A 19 10.26 2.93 13.16
CA ARG A 19 10.00 3.31 14.56
C ARG A 19 8.80 2.54 15.15
N MET A 20 7.73 2.31 14.40
CA MET A 20 6.60 1.50 14.85
C MET A 20 7.00 0.05 15.17
N VAL A 21 7.93 -0.53 14.40
CA VAL A 21 8.51 -1.85 14.69
C VAL A 21 9.43 -1.79 15.90
N GLU A 22 10.30 -0.80 15.99
CA GLU A 22 11.22 -0.58 17.12
C GLU A 22 10.48 -0.44 18.44
N GLU A 23 9.38 0.32 18.49
CA GLU A 23 8.56 0.49 19.69
C GLU A 23 7.99 -0.84 20.21
N LYS A 24 7.63 -1.76 19.28
CA LYS A 24 7.17 -3.11 19.66
C LYS A 24 8.32 -3.99 20.17
N LEU A 25 9.48 -3.94 19.53
CA LEU A 25 10.67 -4.68 19.95
C LEU A 25 11.21 -4.17 21.29
N ASN A 26 11.22 -2.86 21.50
CA ASN A 26 11.64 -2.25 22.76
C ASN A 26 10.76 -2.69 23.95
N LYS A 27 9.44 -2.87 23.74
CA LYS A 27 8.54 -3.44 24.76
C LYS A 27 8.90 -4.88 25.14
N LEU A 28 9.61 -5.59 24.28
CA LEU A 28 10.16 -6.93 24.55
C LEU A 28 11.60 -6.89 25.08
N GLY A 29 12.13 -5.69 25.38
CA GLY A 29 13.50 -5.51 25.85
C GLY A 29 14.58 -5.70 24.79
N ILE A 30 14.24 -5.56 23.52
CA ILE A 30 15.14 -5.80 22.38
C ILE A 30 15.59 -4.44 21.82
N GLU A 31 16.90 -4.22 21.83
CA GLU A 31 17.51 -3.06 21.20
C GLU A 31 17.59 -3.22 19.69
N THR A 32 17.43 -2.10 18.99
CA THR A 32 17.46 -2.04 17.52
C THR A 32 18.47 -1.02 17.02
N SER A 33 18.84 -1.15 15.76
CA SER A 33 19.58 -0.14 15.01
C SER A 33 19.05 -0.05 13.57
N PHE A 34 18.91 1.17 13.08
CA PHE A 34 18.43 1.44 11.74
C PHE A 34 19.56 1.37 10.71
N VAL A 35 19.32 0.67 9.61
CA VAL A 35 20.19 0.59 8.42
C VAL A 35 19.45 1.25 7.27
N GLU A 36 19.85 2.48 6.93
CA GLU A 36 19.27 3.21 5.82
C GLU A 36 19.74 2.64 4.48
N VAL A 37 18.79 2.31 3.62
CA VAL A 37 19.05 1.81 2.27
C VAL A 37 18.48 2.81 1.24
N LYS A 38 19.31 3.22 0.28
CA LYS A 38 18.88 4.01 -0.87
C LYS A 38 18.45 3.08 -1.99
N THR A 39 17.22 3.25 -2.47
CA THR A 39 16.68 2.46 -3.59
C THR A 39 16.82 3.20 -4.92
N LYS A 40 16.68 2.48 -6.02
CA LYS A 40 16.65 3.12 -7.36
C LYS A 40 15.53 4.15 -7.47
N ALA A 41 14.38 3.89 -6.84
CA ALA A 41 13.27 4.84 -6.81
C ALA A 41 13.63 6.15 -6.08
N ASP A 42 14.49 6.10 -5.07
CA ASP A 42 14.96 7.29 -4.36
C ASP A 42 15.99 8.09 -5.20
N LEU A 43 16.78 7.41 -6.03
CA LEU A 43 17.81 8.02 -6.90
C LEU A 43 17.21 8.61 -8.18
N PHE A 44 16.21 7.98 -8.76
CA PHE A 44 15.61 8.33 -10.06
C PHE A 44 14.17 8.85 -9.92
N GLN A 45 13.95 9.85 -9.05
CA GLN A 45 12.62 10.41 -8.77
C GLN A 45 11.91 11.00 -10.01
N ALA A 46 12.68 11.45 -11.02
CA ALA A 46 12.14 12.01 -12.26
C ALA A 46 11.69 10.94 -13.27
N SER A 47 12.20 9.70 -13.18
CA SER A 47 11.86 8.62 -14.11
C SER A 47 10.52 7.98 -13.80
N PRO A 48 9.69 7.59 -14.80
CA PRO A 48 8.48 6.83 -14.57
C PRO A 48 8.76 5.53 -13.80
N LEU A 49 7.94 5.24 -12.76
CA LEU A 49 8.12 4.01 -11.96
C LEU A 49 8.03 2.74 -12.81
N SER A 50 7.21 2.76 -13.87
CA SER A 50 7.10 1.67 -14.86
C SER A 50 8.42 1.37 -15.58
N GLN A 51 9.31 2.36 -15.72
CA GLN A 51 10.63 2.19 -16.35
C GLN A 51 11.70 1.66 -15.38
N LEU A 52 11.46 1.77 -14.06
CA LEU A 52 12.40 1.31 -13.04
C LEU A 52 12.29 -0.19 -12.74
N GLY A 53 11.26 -0.85 -13.28
CA GLY A 53 10.99 -2.28 -13.10
C GLY A 53 10.17 -2.62 -11.86
N LYS A 54 9.84 -3.90 -11.69
CA LYS A 54 9.09 -4.40 -10.53
C LYS A 54 9.98 -4.41 -9.28
N GLY A 55 9.38 -4.15 -8.10
CA GLY A 55 10.08 -4.23 -6.81
C GLY A 55 11.08 -3.10 -6.54
N VAL A 56 10.95 -1.95 -7.22
CA VAL A 56 11.90 -0.80 -7.13
C VAL A 56 12.06 -0.21 -5.72
N PHE A 57 11.11 -0.48 -4.82
CA PHE A 57 11.13 0.02 -3.45
C PHE A 57 11.66 -1.00 -2.43
N GLU A 58 11.72 -2.28 -2.81
CA GLU A 58 12.08 -3.35 -1.88
C GLU A 58 13.40 -4.06 -2.19
N LYS A 59 13.81 -4.09 -3.47
CA LYS A 59 14.94 -4.92 -3.93
C LYS A 59 16.23 -4.68 -3.16
N GLU A 60 16.67 -3.44 -3.07
CA GLU A 60 17.89 -3.06 -2.36
C GLU A 60 17.77 -3.27 -0.85
N VAL A 61 16.58 -3.04 -0.28
CA VAL A 61 16.33 -3.26 1.15
C VAL A 61 16.38 -4.75 1.47
N ASN A 62 15.76 -5.60 0.66
CA ASN A 62 15.84 -7.05 0.79
C ASN A 62 17.27 -7.56 0.58
N GLN A 63 18.03 -6.96 -0.34
CA GLN A 63 19.43 -7.32 -0.59
C GLN A 63 20.31 -7.06 0.64
N ALA A 64 20.07 -5.99 1.40
CA ALA A 64 20.80 -5.72 2.63
C ALA A 64 20.61 -6.85 3.68
N VAL A 65 19.40 -7.46 3.73
CA VAL A 65 19.15 -8.63 4.57
C VAL A 65 19.86 -9.87 4.05
N ILE A 66 19.79 -10.13 2.73
CA ILE A 66 20.46 -11.26 2.09
C ILE A 66 21.98 -11.20 2.34
N ASN A 67 22.58 -10.01 2.20
CA ASN A 67 24.01 -9.79 2.40
C ASN A 67 24.43 -9.87 3.88
N GLY A 68 23.48 -9.88 4.83
CA GLY A 68 23.77 -9.85 6.27
C GLY A 68 24.17 -8.48 6.79
N GLU A 69 23.90 -7.41 6.06
CA GLU A 69 24.06 -6.02 6.50
C GLU A 69 22.98 -5.63 7.50
N ALA A 70 21.78 -6.22 7.35
CA ALA A 70 20.68 -6.11 8.29
C ALA A 70 20.12 -7.50 8.66
N ASP A 71 19.38 -7.56 9.76
CA ASP A 71 18.76 -8.79 10.23
C ASP A 71 17.33 -8.95 9.73
N ILE A 72 16.63 -7.84 9.52
CA ILE A 72 15.30 -7.76 8.93
C ILE A 72 15.16 -6.54 8.00
N ALA A 73 14.15 -6.61 7.13
CA ALA A 73 13.67 -5.50 6.31
C ALA A 73 12.26 -5.09 6.75
N VAL A 74 11.97 -3.78 6.73
CA VAL A 74 10.64 -3.23 6.99
C VAL A 74 10.13 -2.52 5.73
N HIS A 75 8.92 -2.88 5.31
CA HIS A 75 8.30 -2.40 4.08
C HIS A 75 6.85 -1.94 4.28
N SER A 76 6.39 -1.00 3.45
CA SER A 76 4.98 -0.88 3.12
C SER A 76 4.59 -2.09 2.27
N MET A 77 3.69 -2.93 2.74
CA MET A 77 3.41 -4.22 2.09
C MET A 77 2.82 -4.05 0.69
N LYS A 78 2.09 -2.97 0.42
CA LYS A 78 1.54 -2.66 -0.91
C LYS A 78 2.61 -2.45 -1.99
N ASP A 79 3.81 -2.02 -1.59
CA ASP A 79 4.94 -1.76 -2.49
C ASP A 79 5.79 -3.02 -2.75
N MET A 80 5.49 -4.13 -2.06
CA MET A 80 6.20 -5.40 -2.21
C MET A 80 5.69 -6.18 -3.43
N LEU A 81 6.57 -6.98 -4.02
CA LEU A 81 6.18 -7.97 -5.02
C LEU A 81 5.19 -8.98 -4.42
N SER A 82 4.38 -9.60 -5.29
CA SER A 82 3.43 -10.63 -4.89
C SER A 82 4.10 -11.84 -4.24
N GLU A 83 5.35 -12.16 -4.63
CA GLU A 83 6.15 -13.23 -4.07
C GLU A 83 7.38 -12.66 -3.34
N THR A 84 7.67 -13.21 -2.18
CA THR A 84 8.89 -12.87 -1.44
C THR A 84 10.08 -13.51 -2.14
N PRO A 85 11.21 -12.80 -2.35
CA PRO A 85 12.39 -13.34 -3.00
C PRO A 85 12.91 -14.62 -2.33
N PRO A 86 13.48 -15.57 -3.10
CA PRO A 86 14.08 -16.79 -2.55
C PRO A 86 15.09 -16.49 -1.43
N GLY A 87 15.01 -17.26 -0.34
CA GLY A 87 15.87 -17.10 0.83
C GLY A 87 15.35 -16.07 1.86
N LEU A 88 14.29 -15.35 1.53
CA LEU A 88 13.57 -14.47 2.44
C LEU A 88 12.18 -14.99 2.73
N GLU A 89 11.61 -14.56 3.84
CA GLU A 89 10.26 -14.91 4.28
C GLU A 89 9.61 -13.71 4.98
N LEU A 90 8.29 -13.57 4.79
CA LEU A 90 7.47 -12.65 5.59
C LEU A 90 7.35 -13.21 7.01
N TYR A 91 7.94 -12.52 7.97
CA TYR A 91 7.92 -12.93 9.38
C TYR A 91 6.67 -12.51 10.11
N ALA A 92 6.22 -11.29 9.85
CA ALA A 92 5.07 -10.70 10.51
C ALA A 92 4.54 -9.51 9.72
N VAL A 93 3.28 -9.20 9.97
CA VAL A 93 2.68 -7.91 9.64
C VAL A 93 2.18 -7.25 10.91
N LEU A 94 2.30 -5.92 10.99
CA LEU A 94 1.71 -5.17 12.09
C LEU A 94 0.22 -4.97 11.86
N LYS A 95 -0.52 -4.70 12.96
CA LYS A 95 -1.93 -4.32 12.87
C LYS A 95 -2.14 -3.25 11.80
N ARG A 96 -3.08 -3.48 10.91
CA ARG A 96 -3.37 -2.63 9.75
C ARG A 96 -3.81 -1.24 10.19
N ASP A 97 -3.18 -0.21 9.65
CA ASP A 97 -3.70 1.15 9.67
C ASP A 97 -4.83 1.31 8.63
N PRO A 98 -5.64 2.39 8.70
CA PRO A 98 -6.76 2.57 7.78
C PRO A 98 -6.35 2.37 6.32
N PRO A 99 -6.98 1.43 5.58
CA PRO A 99 -6.56 1.06 4.23
C PRO A 99 -7.03 2.02 3.13
N PHE A 100 -7.84 3.01 3.47
CA PHE A 100 -8.56 3.82 2.50
C PHE A 100 -7.66 4.84 1.79
N ASP A 101 -8.14 5.28 0.62
CA ASP A 101 -7.64 6.47 -0.03
C ASP A 101 -8.35 7.71 0.52
N VAL A 102 -7.65 8.83 0.56
CA VAL A 102 -8.19 10.11 1.01
C VAL A 102 -7.86 11.22 0.03
N LEU A 103 -8.79 12.15 -0.13
CA LEU A 103 -8.59 13.40 -0.83
C LEU A 103 -8.23 14.48 0.17
N ILE A 104 -7.13 15.17 -0.09
CA ILE A 104 -6.70 16.35 0.67
C ILE A 104 -6.80 17.55 -0.24
N SER A 105 -7.49 18.58 0.23
CA SER A 105 -7.60 19.89 -0.42
C SER A 105 -7.65 20.99 0.62
N LEU A 106 -7.19 22.18 0.28
CA LEU A 106 -7.27 23.36 1.14
C LEU A 106 -8.64 24.05 1.08
N SER A 107 -9.39 23.81 -0.02
CA SER A 107 -10.62 24.57 -0.32
C SER A 107 -11.87 23.70 -0.44
N TYR A 108 -11.72 22.39 -0.67
CA TYR A 108 -12.83 21.48 -0.97
C TYR A 108 -12.88 20.32 0.04
N ARG A 109 -14.10 19.89 0.40
CA ARG A 109 -14.31 18.81 1.38
C ARG A 109 -14.43 17.42 0.75
N GLY A 110 -14.53 17.33 -0.58
CA GLY A 110 -14.66 16.05 -1.27
C GLY A 110 -14.54 16.15 -2.78
N LEU A 111 -14.44 15.00 -3.45
CA LEU A 111 -14.28 14.92 -4.90
C LEU A 111 -15.40 15.62 -5.67
N PHE A 112 -16.64 15.49 -5.20
CA PHE A 112 -17.82 16.00 -5.90
C PHE A 112 -18.07 17.49 -5.64
N GLU A 113 -17.35 18.10 -4.71
CA GLU A 113 -17.38 19.55 -4.45
C GLU A 113 -16.36 20.34 -5.29
N LEU A 114 -15.37 19.65 -5.90
CA LEU A 114 -14.39 20.29 -6.76
C LEU A 114 -15.07 20.90 -7.98
N GLU A 115 -14.76 22.15 -8.29
CA GLU A 115 -15.23 22.81 -9.52
C GLU A 115 -14.62 22.19 -10.77
N SER A 116 -15.32 22.31 -11.89
CA SER A 116 -14.81 21.87 -13.21
C SER A 116 -13.46 22.51 -13.54
N GLY A 117 -12.57 21.73 -14.14
CA GLY A 117 -11.22 22.17 -14.50
C GLY A 117 -10.19 22.18 -13.35
N LYS A 118 -10.59 21.85 -12.12
CA LYS A 118 -9.66 21.74 -10.99
C LYS A 118 -8.67 20.60 -11.17
N VAL A 119 -7.47 20.77 -10.63
CA VAL A 119 -6.32 19.88 -10.81
C VAL A 119 -6.16 18.96 -9.62
N ILE A 120 -6.23 17.64 -9.85
CA ILE A 120 -5.97 16.61 -8.86
C ILE A 120 -4.60 15.96 -9.12
N GLY A 121 -3.78 15.90 -8.07
CA GLY A 121 -2.46 15.26 -8.10
C GLY A 121 -2.52 13.77 -7.74
N THR A 122 -2.15 12.90 -8.67
CA THR A 122 -1.87 11.47 -8.43
C THR A 122 -1.10 10.86 -9.59
N SER A 123 -0.16 9.94 -9.30
CA SER A 123 0.51 9.10 -10.31
C SER A 123 0.01 7.65 -10.28
N SER A 124 -0.95 7.32 -9.43
CA SER A 124 -1.58 5.99 -9.39
C SER A 124 -2.60 5.85 -10.52
N MET A 125 -2.40 4.85 -11.39
CA MET A 125 -3.33 4.56 -12.49
C MET A 125 -4.74 4.25 -11.95
N ARG A 126 -4.85 3.46 -10.89
CA ARG A 126 -6.11 3.14 -10.21
C ARG A 126 -6.85 4.41 -9.77
N ARG A 127 -6.16 5.33 -9.07
CA ARG A 127 -6.73 6.60 -8.62
C ARG A 127 -7.11 7.50 -9.78
N LYS A 128 -6.22 7.65 -10.78
CA LYS A 128 -6.47 8.45 -11.98
C LYS A 128 -7.71 7.97 -12.73
N ASN A 129 -7.79 6.67 -12.99
CA ASN A 129 -8.92 6.07 -13.71
C ASN A 129 -10.25 6.25 -12.94
N SER A 130 -10.22 6.14 -11.60
CA SER A 130 -11.40 6.40 -10.78
C SER A 130 -11.86 7.86 -10.89
N ILE A 131 -10.93 8.83 -10.82
CA ILE A 131 -11.28 10.24 -10.98
C ILE A 131 -11.90 10.48 -12.37
N VAL A 132 -11.22 10.03 -13.43
CA VAL A 132 -11.69 10.22 -14.81
C VAL A 132 -13.06 9.56 -15.04
N PHE A 133 -13.32 8.41 -14.40
CA PHE A 133 -14.61 7.73 -14.51
C PHE A 133 -15.75 8.55 -13.89
N TYR A 134 -15.55 9.11 -12.68
CA TYR A 134 -16.59 9.84 -11.96
C TYR A 134 -16.66 11.34 -12.30
N ARG A 135 -15.52 11.95 -12.65
CA ARG A 135 -15.38 13.40 -12.85
C ARG A 135 -14.48 13.70 -14.04
N LYS A 136 -15.04 13.51 -15.25
CA LYS A 136 -14.38 13.77 -16.55
C LYS A 136 -13.98 15.23 -16.75
N ASP A 137 -14.59 16.12 -16.00
CA ASP A 137 -14.39 17.56 -16.03
C ASP A 137 -13.18 18.02 -15.20
N LEU A 138 -12.57 17.13 -14.41
CA LEU A 138 -11.36 17.42 -13.62
C LEU A 138 -10.07 17.08 -14.37
N LEU A 139 -9.02 17.81 -14.07
CA LEU A 139 -7.69 17.58 -14.64
C LEU A 139 -6.87 16.71 -13.69
N VAL A 140 -6.40 15.56 -14.14
CA VAL A 140 -5.51 14.71 -13.35
C VAL A 140 -4.08 14.86 -13.83
N ARG A 141 -3.19 15.31 -12.93
CA ARG A 141 -1.75 15.47 -13.20
C ARG A 141 -0.93 14.54 -12.32
N ASP A 142 0.21 14.11 -12.85
CA ASP A 142 1.15 13.28 -12.11
C ASP A 142 1.67 14.02 -10.87
N LEU A 143 1.63 13.33 -9.73
CA LEU A 143 2.16 13.80 -8.45
C LEU A 143 3.15 12.77 -7.91
N ARG A 144 4.41 13.15 -7.84
CA ARG A 144 5.52 12.32 -7.39
C ARG A 144 6.24 12.89 -6.18
N GLY A 145 7.09 12.05 -5.61
CA GLY A 145 7.86 12.34 -4.42
C GLY A 145 7.30 11.58 -3.20
N ASN A 146 8.00 11.71 -2.08
CA ASN A 146 7.54 11.20 -0.81
C ASN A 146 6.32 12.00 -0.34
N ILE A 147 5.60 11.49 0.66
CA ILE A 147 4.34 12.09 1.11
C ILE A 147 4.49 13.55 1.56
N ASP A 148 5.57 13.88 2.26
CA ASP A 148 5.91 15.24 2.66
C ASP A 148 6.10 16.19 1.47
N THR A 149 6.75 15.72 0.40
CA THR A 149 6.90 16.47 -0.85
C THR A 149 5.54 16.69 -1.53
N ARG A 150 4.66 15.70 -1.53
CA ARG A 150 3.31 15.79 -2.13
C ARG A 150 2.45 16.80 -1.37
N LEU A 151 2.48 16.77 -0.05
CA LEU A 151 1.77 17.74 0.80
C LEU A 151 2.31 19.15 0.58
N ARG A 152 3.63 19.32 0.52
CA ARG A 152 4.23 20.63 0.22
C ARG A 152 3.76 21.19 -1.11
N LYS A 153 3.71 20.40 -2.18
CA LYS A 153 3.22 20.82 -3.50
C LYS A 153 1.74 21.25 -3.45
N LEU A 154 0.92 20.52 -2.70
CA LEU A 154 -0.46 20.94 -2.46
C LEU A 154 -0.53 22.29 -1.74
N PHE A 155 0.24 22.46 -0.65
CA PHE A 155 0.24 23.70 0.13
C PHE A 155 0.84 24.89 -0.64
N GLN A 156 1.67 24.63 -1.65
CA GLN A 156 2.19 25.63 -2.59
C GLN A 156 1.21 25.96 -3.74
N GLY A 157 0.05 25.30 -3.80
CA GLY A 157 -0.98 25.55 -4.80
C GLY A 157 -0.69 24.95 -6.18
N GLU A 158 0.27 24.00 -6.29
CA GLU A 158 0.51 23.30 -7.56
C GLU A 158 -0.65 22.41 -7.97
N TYR A 159 -1.48 22.01 -7.00
CA TYR A 159 -2.69 21.18 -7.15
C TYR A 159 -3.82 21.75 -6.30
N ASP A 160 -5.07 21.63 -6.77
CA ASP A 160 -6.27 21.96 -5.99
C ASP A 160 -6.60 20.88 -4.96
N ALA A 161 -6.26 19.63 -5.28
CA ALA A 161 -6.38 18.48 -4.40
C ALA A 161 -5.33 17.40 -4.74
N ILE A 162 -5.04 16.54 -3.77
CA ILE A 162 -4.22 15.33 -3.99
C ILE A 162 -4.92 14.10 -3.41
N ILE A 163 -4.62 12.91 -3.95
CA ILE A 163 -5.10 11.65 -3.39
C ILE A 163 -3.92 10.85 -2.86
N VAL A 164 -4.02 10.46 -1.59
CA VAL A 164 -2.99 9.70 -0.88
C VAL A 164 -3.62 8.58 -0.05
N ALA A 165 -2.81 7.67 0.48
CA ALA A 165 -3.29 6.65 1.42
C ALA A 165 -3.53 7.28 2.80
N GLU A 166 -4.67 7.00 3.43
CA GLU A 166 -5.00 7.47 4.79
C GLU A 166 -3.91 7.09 5.79
N ALA A 167 -3.43 5.84 5.75
CA ALA A 167 -2.34 5.36 6.60
C ALA A 167 -1.07 6.22 6.54
N SER A 168 -0.77 6.85 5.40
CA SER A 168 0.39 7.73 5.28
C SER A 168 0.21 9.02 6.08
N ILE A 169 -1.00 9.58 6.08
CA ILE A 169 -1.32 10.82 6.80
C ILE A 169 -1.43 10.55 8.30
N THR A 170 -2.11 9.48 8.70
CA THR A 170 -2.26 9.12 10.11
C THR A 170 -0.92 8.83 10.77
N ARG A 171 -0.01 8.12 10.07
CA ARG A 171 1.36 7.86 10.56
C ARG A 171 2.15 9.16 10.70
N LEU A 172 2.12 10.02 9.68
CA LEU A 172 2.80 11.33 9.77
C LEU A 172 2.27 12.15 10.94
N ALA A 173 0.96 12.30 11.08
CA ALA A 173 0.33 13.09 12.15
C ALA A 173 0.63 12.52 13.55
N THR A 174 0.82 11.21 13.68
CA THR A 174 1.15 10.56 14.95
C THR A 174 2.59 10.85 15.40
N TYR A 175 3.53 10.90 14.45
CA TYR A 175 4.97 11.01 14.75
C TYR A 175 5.58 12.38 14.47
N ASP A 176 4.84 13.29 13.84
CA ASP A 176 5.30 14.63 13.50
C ASP A 176 4.15 15.65 13.59
N HIS A 177 4.22 16.52 14.61
CA HIS A 177 3.19 17.49 14.93
C HIS A 177 2.84 18.45 13.79
N GLN A 178 3.78 18.73 12.87
CA GLN A 178 3.51 19.61 11.72
C GLN A 178 2.42 19.09 10.78
N TYR A 179 2.11 17.80 10.82
CA TYR A 179 1.06 17.16 10.00
C TYR A 179 -0.24 16.92 10.75
N GLN A 180 -0.32 17.34 12.02
CA GLN A 180 -1.57 17.27 12.78
C GLN A 180 -2.58 18.27 12.22
N GLY A 181 -3.85 17.91 12.27
CA GLY A 181 -4.94 18.78 11.82
C GLY A 181 -5.10 18.90 10.30
N ILE A 182 -4.40 18.09 9.51
CA ILE A 182 -4.68 18.00 8.07
C ILE A 182 -6.08 17.41 7.87
N ASN A 183 -6.98 18.24 7.34
CA ASN A 183 -8.32 17.79 6.98
C ASN A 183 -8.27 17.00 5.67
N TYR A 184 -8.98 15.89 5.64
CA TYR A 184 -9.15 15.06 4.45
C TYR A 184 -10.54 14.45 4.36
N SER A 185 -10.93 14.09 3.16
CA SER A 185 -12.15 13.36 2.86
C SER A 185 -11.80 11.92 2.46
N LYS A 186 -12.38 10.96 3.15
CA LYS A 186 -12.18 9.53 2.90
C LYS A 186 -13.04 9.08 1.72
N PHE A 187 -12.46 8.30 0.82
CA PHE A 187 -13.21 7.62 -0.21
C PHE A 187 -13.88 6.36 0.34
N ASP A 188 -15.14 6.18 0.01
CA ASP A 188 -15.80 4.90 0.18
C ASP A 188 -15.12 3.84 -0.73
N PRO A 189 -14.87 2.61 -0.25
CA PRO A 189 -14.25 1.55 -1.06
C PRO A 189 -15.01 1.21 -2.34
N THR A 190 -16.32 1.48 -2.40
CA THR A 190 -17.12 1.29 -3.62
C THR A 190 -16.83 2.38 -4.66
N LEU A 191 -16.40 3.57 -4.26
CA LEU A 191 -15.96 4.64 -5.16
C LEU A 191 -14.52 4.45 -5.60
N LEU A 192 -13.64 4.23 -4.65
CA LEU A 192 -12.21 4.05 -4.86
C LEU A 192 -11.70 2.89 -4.00
N THR A 193 -11.82 1.68 -4.53
CA THR A 193 -11.33 0.47 -3.86
C THR A 193 -9.82 0.58 -3.64
N PRO A 194 -9.33 0.39 -2.39
CA PRO A 194 -7.92 0.55 -2.06
C PRO A 194 -6.98 -0.35 -2.87
N GLU A 195 -5.72 0.03 -2.91
CA GLU A 195 -4.66 -0.84 -3.39
C GLU A 195 -4.46 -2.01 -2.41
N ALA A 196 -4.17 -3.20 -2.95
CA ALA A 196 -3.90 -4.37 -2.11
C ALA A 196 -2.85 -4.07 -1.05
N ASN A 197 -3.09 -4.53 0.17
CA ASN A 197 -2.19 -4.41 1.32
C ASN A 197 -1.89 -2.96 1.74
N GLN A 198 -2.68 -1.99 1.28
CA GLN A 198 -2.57 -0.61 1.74
C GLN A 198 -2.82 -0.53 3.25
N GLY A 199 -1.96 0.20 3.97
CA GLY A 199 -2.01 0.35 5.42
C GLY A 199 -1.22 -0.70 6.21
N ILE A 200 -0.65 -1.72 5.56
CA ILE A 200 0.08 -2.82 6.21
C ILE A 200 1.59 -2.56 6.20
N ILE A 201 2.22 -2.75 7.36
CA ILE A 201 3.68 -2.78 7.52
C ILE A 201 4.11 -4.25 7.59
N ALA A 202 5.03 -4.65 6.70
CA ALA A 202 5.58 -5.99 6.63
C ALA A 202 7.00 -6.05 7.17
N ILE A 203 7.32 -7.13 7.87
CA ILE A 203 8.64 -7.46 8.40
C ILE A 203 9.12 -8.71 7.68
N VAL A 204 10.24 -8.60 6.96
CA VAL A 204 10.83 -9.67 6.15
C VAL A 204 12.21 -10.01 6.71
N GLY A 205 12.57 -11.28 6.72
CA GLY A 205 13.88 -11.76 7.14
C GLY A 205 14.29 -13.04 6.42
N LYS A 206 15.47 -13.55 6.74
CA LYS A 206 15.99 -14.80 6.13
C LYS A 206 15.16 -16.01 6.54
N SER A 207 14.80 -16.88 5.60
CA SER A 207 13.95 -18.06 5.84
C SER A 207 14.51 -19.02 6.89
N ASN A 208 15.83 -19.08 7.06
CA ASN A 208 16.53 -19.97 7.99
C ASN A 208 17.03 -19.26 9.28
N SER A 209 16.54 -18.05 9.57
CA SER A 209 16.97 -17.30 10.75
C SER A 209 16.20 -17.70 12.02
N PRO A 210 16.88 -17.84 13.17
CA PRO A 210 16.20 -18.07 14.45
C PRO A 210 15.38 -16.86 14.93
N LEU A 211 15.54 -15.70 14.31
CA LEU A 211 14.76 -14.50 14.63
C LEU A 211 13.28 -14.63 14.24
N LYS A 212 12.94 -15.55 13.34
CA LYS A 212 11.58 -15.76 12.85
C LYS A 212 10.55 -15.92 13.99
N ASP A 213 10.86 -16.75 15.00
CA ASP A 213 9.94 -17.01 16.11
C ASP A 213 9.75 -15.78 17.02
N LEU A 214 10.77 -14.92 17.11
CA LEU A 214 10.65 -13.64 17.80
C LEU A 214 9.66 -12.72 17.07
N PHE A 215 9.81 -12.57 15.76
CA PHE A 215 8.97 -11.66 14.97
C PHE A 215 7.54 -12.17 14.80
N ARG A 216 7.31 -13.48 14.79
CA ARG A 216 5.97 -14.06 14.82
C ARG A 216 5.12 -13.56 15.99
N LYS A 217 5.74 -13.24 17.13
CA LYS A 217 5.03 -12.64 18.28
C LYS A 217 4.51 -11.22 18.01
N LEU A 218 5.02 -10.55 16.99
CA LEU A 218 4.56 -9.22 16.57
C LEU A 218 3.47 -9.31 15.49
N ASN A 219 3.21 -10.51 14.95
CA ASN A 219 2.25 -10.70 13.89
C ASN A 219 0.82 -10.42 14.37
N ASP A 220 0.10 -9.64 13.58
CA ASP A 220 -1.34 -9.44 13.74
C ASP A 220 -2.04 -10.42 12.79
N GLU A 221 -2.63 -11.47 13.33
CA GLU A 221 -3.21 -12.57 12.56
C GLU A 221 -4.33 -12.10 11.63
N LYS A 222 -5.22 -11.22 12.11
CA LYS A 222 -6.29 -10.65 11.30
C LYS A 222 -5.72 -9.92 10.08
N THR A 223 -4.77 -9.02 10.30
CA THR A 223 -4.10 -8.30 9.22
C THR A 223 -3.37 -9.25 8.27
N TYR A 224 -2.73 -10.30 8.80
CA TYR A 224 -2.05 -11.31 7.99
C TYR A 224 -3.04 -12.04 7.07
N HIS A 225 -4.18 -12.47 7.58
CA HIS A 225 -5.24 -13.12 6.80
C HIS A 225 -5.77 -12.21 5.69
N GLU A 226 -6.09 -10.94 6.02
CA GLU A 226 -6.52 -9.94 5.05
C GLU A 226 -5.47 -9.74 3.94
N ALA A 227 -4.19 -9.64 4.33
CA ALA A 227 -3.09 -9.46 3.40
C ALA A 227 -2.93 -10.62 2.41
N ILE A 228 -3.03 -11.85 2.89
CA ILE A 228 -2.94 -13.05 2.05
C ILE A 228 -4.13 -13.13 1.09
N ALA A 229 -5.35 -12.85 1.57
CA ALA A 229 -6.54 -12.83 0.73
C ALA A 229 -6.42 -11.81 -0.41
N GLU A 230 -5.97 -10.58 -0.12
CA GLU A 230 -5.79 -9.52 -1.11
C GLU A 230 -4.70 -9.87 -2.14
N ARG A 231 -3.54 -10.39 -1.71
CA ARG A 231 -2.47 -10.83 -2.62
C ARG A 231 -2.92 -11.97 -3.52
N THR A 232 -3.65 -12.94 -2.96
CA THR A 232 -4.17 -14.08 -3.74
C THR A 232 -5.16 -13.58 -4.81
N ALA A 233 -6.07 -12.66 -4.45
CA ALA A 233 -7.02 -12.09 -5.40
C ALA A 233 -6.32 -11.38 -6.56
N LEU A 234 -5.29 -10.57 -6.28
CA LEU A 234 -4.48 -9.91 -7.31
C LEU A 234 -3.76 -10.89 -8.22
N ASN A 235 -3.16 -11.94 -7.65
CA ASN A 235 -2.39 -12.93 -8.42
C ASN A 235 -3.28 -13.71 -9.41
N ILE A 236 -4.55 -13.95 -9.09
CA ILE A 236 -5.50 -14.59 -10.01
C ILE A 236 -5.71 -13.77 -11.29
N ILE A 237 -5.66 -12.45 -11.19
CA ILE A 237 -5.86 -11.56 -12.34
C ILE A 237 -4.54 -11.28 -13.09
N GLY A 238 -3.40 -11.55 -12.46
CA GLY A 238 -2.09 -11.19 -13.01
C GLY A 238 -1.74 -9.72 -12.84
N GLY A 239 -2.47 -8.99 -11.98
CA GLY A 239 -2.24 -7.58 -11.70
C GLY A 239 -1.03 -7.33 -10.82
N GLY A 240 -0.31 -6.23 -11.06
CA GLY A 240 0.77 -5.71 -10.21
C GLY A 240 0.43 -4.33 -9.65
N CYS A 241 1.38 -3.71 -8.93
CA CYS A 241 1.21 -2.37 -8.30
C CYS A 241 0.82 -1.24 -9.29
N HIS A 242 0.92 -1.45 -10.60
CA HIS A 242 0.56 -0.47 -11.62
C HIS A 242 -0.73 -0.82 -12.36
N SER A 243 -1.40 -1.90 -11.97
CA SER A 243 -2.67 -2.29 -12.59
C SER A 243 -3.82 -1.40 -12.11
N PRO A 244 -4.87 -1.23 -12.94
CA PRO A 244 -6.06 -0.46 -12.57
C PRO A 244 -7.00 -1.27 -11.66
N LEU A 245 -6.43 -1.98 -10.69
CA LEU A 245 -7.12 -2.88 -9.77
C LEU A 245 -7.06 -2.34 -8.33
N GLY A 246 -8.18 -2.44 -7.64
CA GLY A 246 -8.26 -2.28 -6.19
C GLY A 246 -8.80 -3.55 -5.57
N VAL A 247 -8.37 -3.85 -4.35
CA VAL A 247 -8.91 -4.96 -3.56
C VAL A 247 -8.80 -4.65 -2.08
N LEU A 248 -9.85 -4.99 -1.34
CA LEU A 248 -9.89 -4.87 0.11
C LEU A 248 -10.61 -6.08 0.68
N PHE A 249 -9.98 -6.71 1.65
CA PHE A 249 -10.61 -7.68 2.54
C PHE A 249 -10.66 -7.12 3.97
N GLU A 250 -11.76 -7.39 4.65
CA GLU A 250 -11.96 -7.14 6.07
C GLU A 250 -12.41 -8.46 6.71
N GLU A 251 -11.61 -9.02 7.61
CA GLU A 251 -12.01 -10.19 8.40
C GLU A 251 -13.01 -9.74 9.46
N LEU A 252 -14.24 -10.23 9.36
CA LEU A 252 -15.35 -9.90 10.27
C LEU A 252 -15.30 -10.77 11.51
N ASP A 253 -15.17 -12.09 11.30
CA ASP A 253 -14.97 -13.13 12.29
C ASP A 253 -13.92 -14.11 11.75
N GLU A 254 -13.45 -15.05 12.60
CA GLU A 254 -12.47 -16.06 12.21
C GLU A 254 -12.95 -16.83 10.97
N GLY A 255 -12.25 -16.63 9.86
CA GLY A 255 -12.55 -17.27 8.58
C GLY A 255 -13.79 -16.73 7.86
N GLU A 256 -14.36 -15.59 8.27
CA GLU A 256 -15.41 -14.88 7.55
C GLU A 256 -14.92 -13.48 7.14
N TYR A 257 -15.01 -13.16 5.85
CA TYR A 257 -14.46 -11.96 5.27
C TYR A 257 -15.48 -11.20 4.43
N ARG A 258 -15.52 -9.88 4.59
CA ARG A 258 -16.07 -8.99 3.56
C ARG A 258 -14.96 -8.71 2.55
N GLY A 259 -15.20 -8.96 1.26
CA GLY A 259 -14.27 -8.69 0.18
C GLY A 259 -14.89 -7.80 -0.87
N ILE A 260 -14.12 -6.83 -1.38
CA ILE A 260 -14.45 -6.01 -2.56
C ILE A 260 -13.24 -5.94 -3.48
N MET A 261 -13.46 -6.11 -4.78
CA MET A 261 -12.42 -5.97 -5.79
C MET A 261 -12.97 -5.24 -7.00
N THR A 262 -12.18 -4.29 -7.52
CA THR A 262 -12.61 -3.41 -8.63
C THR A 262 -11.52 -3.34 -9.70
N PHE A 263 -11.94 -3.50 -10.95
CA PHE A 263 -11.20 -3.07 -12.14
C PHE A 263 -11.78 -1.74 -12.62
N ILE A 264 -10.91 -0.77 -12.99
CA ILE A 264 -11.34 0.52 -13.50
C ILE A 264 -10.31 1.09 -14.50
N ASP A 265 -10.73 1.30 -15.75
CA ASP A 265 -9.86 1.83 -16.83
C ASP A 265 -10.15 3.30 -17.22
N GLY A 266 -11.02 3.97 -16.47
CA GLY A 266 -11.48 5.33 -16.73
C GLY A 266 -12.69 5.43 -17.64
N LYS A 267 -13.07 4.35 -18.34
CA LYS A 267 -14.27 4.25 -19.17
C LYS A 267 -15.26 3.26 -18.58
N LYS A 268 -14.76 2.10 -18.15
CA LYS A 268 -15.53 1.03 -17.53
C LYS A 268 -15.07 0.82 -16.08
N LYS A 269 -16.00 0.43 -15.25
CA LYS A 269 -15.78 0.01 -13.88
C LYS A 269 -16.52 -1.28 -13.64
N ILE A 270 -15.80 -2.31 -13.20
CA ILE A 270 -16.35 -3.61 -12.82
C ILE A 270 -15.98 -3.84 -11.36
N THR A 271 -16.99 -4.07 -10.53
CA THR A 271 -16.81 -4.31 -9.09
C THR A 271 -17.50 -5.60 -8.71
N VAL A 272 -16.82 -6.44 -7.98
CA VAL A 272 -17.36 -7.61 -7.30
C VAL A 272 -17.16 -7.47 -5.80
N GLU A 273 -18.17 -7.81 -5.04
CA GLU A 273 -18.16 -7.77 -3.57
C GLU A 273 -18.97 -8.90 -2.97
N GLY A 274 -18.75 -9.18 -1.69
CA GLY A 274 -19.52 -10.19 -0.98
C GLY A 274 -18.92 -10.56 0.36
N ILE A 275 -19.61 -11.52 1.01
CA ILE A 275 -19.13 -12.19 2.21
C ILE A 275 -18.63 -13.58 1.79
N PHE A 276 -17.44 -13.92 2.24
CA PHE A 276 -16.72 -15.14 1.90
C PHE A 276 -16.33 -15.89 3.16
N ARG A 277 -16.30 -17.23 3.08
CA ARG A 277 -15.94 -18.07 4.22
C ARG A 277 -14.86 -19.09 3.82
N GLY A 278 -13.85 -19.21 4.65
CA GLY A 278 -12.77 -20.16 4.50
C GLY A 278 -11.39 -19.58 4.80
N LYS A 279 -10.34 -20.28 4.36
CA LYS A 279 -8.96 -19.80 4.49
C LYS A 279 -8.72 -18.57 3.60
N PRO A 280 -7.79 -17.67 3.97
CA PRO A 280 -7.48 -16.45 3.22
C PRO A 280 -7.23 -16.69 1.72
N GLU A 281 -6.45 -17.71 1.38
CA GLU A 281 -6.13 -18.03 -0.02
C GLU A 281 -7.38 -18.46 -0.81
N LYS A 282 -8.28 -19.19 -0.17
CA LYS A 282 -9.52 -19.63 -0.80
C LYS A 282 -10.43 -18.44 -1.11
N VAL A 283 -10.67 -17.59 -0.11
CA VAL A 283 -11.58 -16.43 -0.27
C VAL A 283 -11.01 -15.40 -1.23
N GLY A 284 -9.70 -15.14 -1.19
CA GLY A 284 -9.01 -14.29 -2.16
C GLY A 284 -9.08 -14.84 -3.58
N GLY A 285 -8.83 -16.15 -3.74
CA GLY A 285 -8.95 -16.83 -5.03
C GLY A 285 -10.37 -16.80 -5.59
N GLU A 286 -11.40 -16.92 -4.76
CA GLU A 286 -12.80 -16.84 -5.17
C GLU A 286 -13.16 -15.44 -5.67
N LEU A 287 -12.81 -14.39 -4.93
CA LEU A 287 -13.07 -13.01 -5.32
C LEU A 287 -12.34 -12.64 -6.62
N GLY A 288 -11.05 -13.01 -6.74
CA GLY A 288 -10.26 -12.77 -7.95
C GLY A 288 -10.85 -13.46 -9.18
N LYS A 289 -11.28 -14.72 -9.06
CA LYS A 289 -11.94 -15.47 -10.15
C LYS A 289 -13.26 -14.83 -10.57
N ARG A 290 -14.07 -14.35 -9.62
CA ARG A 290 -15.33 -13.64 -9.93
C ARG A 290 -15.05 -12.40 -10.75
N LEU A 291 -14.11 -11.55 -10.32
CA LEU A 291 -13.76 -10.35 -11.07
C LEU A 291 -13.19 -10.67 -12.46
N LEU A 292 -12.29 -11.67 -12.55
CA LEU A 292 -11.71 -12.08 -13.83
C LEU A 292 -12.78 -12.56 -14.82
N LYS A 293 -13.80 -13.26 -14.34
CA LYS A 293 -14.94 -13.69 -15.16
C LYS A 293 -15.71 -12.49 -15.70
N GLU A 294 -16.13 -11.57 -14.83
CA GLU A 294 -16.86 -10.36 -15.24
C GLU A 294 -16.07 -9.51 -16.24
N ILE A 295 -14.75 -9.37 -16.07
CA ILE A 295 -13.86 -8.66 -17.00
C ILE A 295 -13.85 -9.33 -18.38
N LYS A 296 -13.80 -10.68 -18.44
CA LYS A 296 -13.83 -11.44 -19.68
C LYS A 296 -15.20 -11.35 -20.37
N ASP A 297 -16.27 -11.43 -19.59
CA ASP A 297 -17.64 -11.35 -20.10
C ASP A 297 -17.91 -9.96 -20.72
N GLU A 298 -17.25 -8.91 -20.23
CA GLU A 298 -17.26 -7.56 -20.81
C GLU A 298 -16.27 -7.36 -21.98
N GLY A 299 -15.56 -8.42 -22.41
CA GLY A 299 -14.62 -8.37 -23.54
C GLY A 299 -13.37 -7.53 -23.27
N ILE A 300 -13.00 -7.31 -22.01
CA ILE A 300 -11.81 -6.52 -21.66
C ILE A 300 -10.58 -7.43 -21.60
N VAL A 301 -9.51 -7.00 -22.27
CA VAL A 301 -8.19 -7.63 -22.19
C VAL A 301 -7.35 -6.89 -21.15
N ILE A 302 -6.90 -7.59 -20.12
CA ILE A 302 -5.95 -7.04 -19.14
C ILE A 302 -4.56 -7.30 -19.69
N GLU A 303 -3.81 -6.23 -20.00
CA GLU A 303 -2.37 -6.34 -20.27
C GLU A 303 -1.66 -6.66 -18.95
N THR A 304 -1.02 -7.83 -18.87
CA THR A 304 -0.31 -8.35 -17.69
C THR A 304 1.17 -7.93 -17.66
#